data_ad432fb0f3de4b5018b3f5de772b6339
#
_entry.id   ad432fb0f3de4b5018b3f5de772b6339
#
_cell.length_a   1.000
_cell.length_b   1.000
_cell.length_c   1.000
_cell.angle_alpha   90.00
_cell.angle_beta   90.00
_cell.angle_gamma   90.00
#
_symmetry.space_group_name_H-M   'P 1'
#
loop_
_entity.id
_entity.type
_entity.pdbx_description
1 polymer ?
#
loop_
_entity_poly.entity_id
_entity_poly.type
_entity_poly.pdbx_seq_one_letter_code
_entity_poly.pdbx_strand_id
1 'polypeptide(L)'
;SRVLSKYYMKNGYELKISDVIGLGQRGGGVESHFRYSTKRVLSPFIKAGDVDYLLSFEQTETLRYLHCLKDDGVVFSSTFELSTSSVNTRLEKDMPESKTELIKQSGKKTFIIDPEENKSPDFDISKMMNIVMLAIYAEFRGYPHDEMIQIVRESVPAKFVAGNLKAYEKG
;
A
#
# COMPACT_ATOMS: atom_id res chain seq x y z
N SER A 1 5.54 -2.28 5.60
CA SER A 1 7.02 -2.28 5.43
C SER A 1 7.71 -3.50 6.05
N ARG A 2 7.34 -3.95 7.30
CA ARG A 2 8.07 -5.01 8.04
C ARG A 2 8.23 -6.35 7.30
N VAL A 3 7.17 -6.86 6.66
CA VAL A 3 7.20 -8.13 5.92
C VAL A 3 8.12 -8.02 4.70
N LEU A 4 7.95 -6.97 3.90
CA LEU A 4 8.82 -6.70 2.74
C LEU A 4 10.28 -6.54 3.13
N SER A 5 10.55 -5.87 4.27
CA SER A 5 11.93 -5.73 4.77
C SER A 5 12.58 -7.10 5.01
N LYS A 6 11.88 -8.00 5.70
CA LYS A 6 12.39 -9.34 5.95
C LYS A 6 12.63 -10.11 4.65
N TYR A 7 11.67 -10.03 3.71
CA TYR A 7 11.81 -10.68 2.41
C TYR A 7 13.06 -10.22 1.67
N TYR A 8 13.23 -8.90 1.51
CA TYR A 8 14.37 -8.36 0.78
C TYR A 8 15.70 -8.61 1.47
N MET A 9 15.77 -8.46 2.81
CA MET A 9 16.99 -8.76 3.57
C MET A 9 17.39 -10.23 3.45
N LYS A 10 16.44 -11.15 3.55
CA LYS A 10 16.66 -12.58 3.39
C LYS A 10 17.20 -12.91 1.99
N ASN A 11 16.76 -12.20 0.98
CA ASN A 11 17.18 -12.36 -0.41
C ASN A 11 18.41 -11.49 -0.80
N GLY A 12 19.15 -10.99 0.19
CA GLY A 12 20.45 -10.33 -0.02
C GLY A 12 20.39 -8.90 -0.51
N TYR A 13 19.23 -8.24 -0.40
CA TYR A 13 19.09 -6.82 -0.74
C TYR A 13 19.48 -5.92 0.43
N GLU A 14 20.19 -4.84 0.13
CA GLU A 14 20.28 -3.69 1.03
C GLU A 14 18.99 -2.85 0.90
N LEU A 15 18.47 -2.39 2.03
CA LEU A 15 17.27 -1.57 2.03
C LEU A 15 17.39 -0.38 2.99
N LYS A 16 16.67 0.69 2.67
CA LYS A 16 16.42 1.82 3.56
C LYS A 16 14.96 2.19 3.55
N ILE A 17 14.45 2.49 4.73
CA ILE A 17 13.06 2.88 4.95
C ILE A 17 13.06 4.21 5.69
N SER A 18 12.14 5.08 5.34
CA SER A 18 11.85 6.31 6.09
C SER A 18 10.35 6.54 6.08
N ASP A 19 9.81 6.80 7.26
CA ASP A 19 8.42 7.22 7.41
C ASP A 19 8.40 8.74 7.61
N VAL A 20 7.58 9.42 6.81
CA VAL A 20 7.30 10.84 6.92
C VAL A 20 5.89 10.97 7.47
N ILE A 21 5.78 11.55 8.66
CA ILE A 21 4.50 11.71 9.36
C ILE A 21 4.11 13.18 9.28
N GLY A 22 2.92 13.46 8.74
CA GLY A 22 2.35 14.80 8.73
C GLY A 22 2.05 15.30 10.15
N LEU A 23 2.14 16.61 10.35
CA LEU A 23 1.90 17.28 11.65
C LEU A 23 0.43 17.26 12.12
N GLY A 24 -0.49 16.67 11.35
CA GLY A 24 -1.90 16.56 11.70
C GLY A 24 -2.10 15.67 12.93
N GLN A 25 -2.65 16.23 14.01
CA GLN A 25 -2.92 15.49 15.26
C GLN A 25 -3.95 14.37 15.11
N ARG A 26 -4.78 14.40 14.05
CA ARG A 26 -5.73 13.33 13.68
C ARG A 26 -5.87 13.28 12.17
N GLY A 27 -5.66 12.12 11.55
CA GLY A 27 -5.87 11.91 10.11
C GLY A 27 -4.81 12.54 9.22
N GLY A 28 -3.61 12.82 9.73
CA GLY A 28 -2.45 13.21 8.92
C GLY A 28 -2.00 12.03 8.04
N GLY A 29 -1.66 12.32 6.77
CA GLY A 29 -1.08 11.31 5.89
C GLY A 29 0.24 10.79 6.46
N VAL A 30 0.47 9.48 6.31
CA VAL A 30 1.77 8.85 6.60
C VAL A 30 2.31 8.33 5.27
N GLU A 31 3.49 8.80 4.93
CA GLU A 31 4.22 8.40 3.73
C GLU A 31 5.42 7.55 4.14
N SER A 32 5.54 6.35 3.56
CA SER A 32 6.66 5.45 3.80
C SER A 32 7.46 5.27 2.52
N HIS A 33 8.69 5.75 2.51
CA HIS A 33 9.64 5.45 1.45
C HIS A 33 10.29 4.10 1.73
N PHE A 34 10.20 3.19 0.78
CA PHE A 34 10.81 1.87 0.84
C PHE A 34 11.74 1.67 -0.36
N ARG A 35 13.04 1.75 -0.12
CA ARG A 35 14.05 1.64 -1.17
C ARG A 35 14.95 0.44 -0.95
N TYR A 36 15.15 -0.35 -1.99
CA TYR A 36 15.98 -1.55 -1.93
C TYR A 36 16.81 -1.73 -3.20
N SER A 37 17.96 -2.39 -3.07
CA SER A 37 18.85 -2.67 -4.19
C SER A 37 19.80 -3.82 -3.84
N THR A 38 20.32 -4.51 -4.85
CA THR A 38 21.46 -5.43 -4.69
C THR A 38 22.79 -4.67 -4.51
N LYS A 39 22.76 -3.35 -4.72
CA LYS A 39 23.89 -2.43 -4.49
C LYS A 39 23.59 -1.54 -3.29
N ARG A 40 24.61 -0.76 -2.87
CA ARG A 40 24.47 0.17 -1.73
C ARG A 40 23.35 1.19 -1.97
N VAL A 41 22.43 1.28 -1.00
CA VAL A 41 21.37 2.28 -0.96
C VAL A 41 21.83 3.48 -0.12
N LEU A 42 22.05 4.64 -0.75
CA LEU A 42 22.60 5.81 -0.08
C LEU A 42 21.54 6.61 0.68
N SER A 43 20.31 6.69 0.18
CA SER A 43 19.22 7.46 0.78
C SER A 43 17.93 6.65 0.81
N PRO A 44 17.11 6.76 1.86
CA PRO A 44 15.77 6.17 1.86
C PRO A 44 14.80 6.92 0.96
N PHE A 45 14.99 8.24 0.79
CA PHE A 45 14.06 9.09 0.05
C PHE A 45 14.08 8.81 -1.45
N ILE A 46 12.89 8.74 -2.04
CA ILE A 46 12.66 8.55 -3.48
C ILE A 46 12.18 9.88 -4.03
N LYS A 47 12.74 10.32 -5.14
CA LYS A 47 12.31 11.56 -5.81
C LYS A 47 10.94 11.37 -6.47
N ALA A 48 10.21 12.46 -6.62
CA ALA A 48 9.02 12.47 -7.49
C ALA A 48 9.42 12.04 -8.91
N GLY A 49 8.60 11.16 -9.50
CA GLY A 49 8.87 10.55 -10.80
C GLY A 49 9.83 9.35 -10.78
N ASP A 50 10.33 8.92 -9.61
CA ASP A 50 11.25 7.78 -9.47
C ASP A 50 10.64 6.56 -8.74
N VAL A 51 9.36 6.61 -8.40
CA VAL A 51 8.65 5.54 -7.69
C VAL A 51 8.21 4.45 -8.67
N ASP A 52 8.61 3.19 -8.43
CA ASP A 52 8.18 2.04 -9.23
C ASP A 52 6.79 1.55 -8.84
N TYR A 53 6.48 1.55 -7.54
CA TYR A 53 5.24 1.01 -6.97
C TYR A 53 4.66 1.95 -5.93
N LEU A 54 3.41 2.35 -6.11
CA LEU A 54 2.63 3.09 -5.13
C LEU A 54 1.60 2.15 -4.48
N LEU A 55 1.76 1.89 -3.19
CA LEU A 55 0.81 1.13 -2.38
C LEU A 55 0.06 2.11 -1.48
N SER A 56 -1.19 2.38 -1.78
CA SER A 56 -1.99 3.39 -1.09
C SER A 56 -3.27 2.78 -0.48
N PHE A 57 -3.49 3.08 0.78
CA PHE A 57 -4.61 2.56 1.57
C PHE A 57 -5.84 3.49 1.55
N GLU A 58 -5.75 4.63 0.85
CA GLU A 58 -6.80 5.65 0.77
C GLU A 58 -6.77 6.34 -0.60
N GLN A 59 -7.94 6.52 -1.24
CA GLN A 59 -8.04 7.00 -2.63
C GLN A 59 -7.55 8.42 -2.83
N THR A 60 -7.82 9.33 -1.90
CA THR A 60 -7.37 10.72 -2.01
C THR A 60 -5.85 10.81 -1.94
N GLU A 61 -5.24 10.00 -1.08
CA GLU A 61 -3.79 9.88 -1.01
C GLU A 61 -3.20 9.25 -2.29
N THR A 62 -3.91 8.26 -2.89
CA THR A 62 -3.49 7.72 -4.18
C THR A 62 -3.37 8.83 -5.23
N LEU A 63 -4.41 9.64 -5.40
CA LEU A 63 -4.42 10.76 -6.37
C LEU A 63 -3.31 11.77 -6.07
N ARG A 64 -3.09 12.06 -4.79
CA ARG A 64 -2.05 13.01 -4.35
C ARG A 64 -0.64 12.58 -4.74
N TYR A 65 -0.36 11.26 -4.71
CA TYR A 65 0.97 10.71 -4.94
C TYR A 65 1.18 10.10 -6.34
N LEU A 66 0.19 10.14 -7.25
CA LEU A 66 0.35 9.65 -8.63
C LEU A 66 1.55 10.28 -9.34
N HIS A 67 1.81 11.56 -9.11
CA HIS A 67 2.93 12.29 -9.71
C HIS A 67 4.31 11.79 -9.28
N CYS A 68 4.38 10.98 -8.22
CA CYS A 68 5.63 10.38 -7.76
C CYS A 68 6.05 9.16 -8.58
N LEU A 69 5.10 8.55 -9.32
CA LEU A 69 5.36 7.35 -10.10
C LEU A 69 6.14 7.64 -11.37
N LYS A 70 7.02 6.71 -11.73
CA LYS A 70 7.60 6.60 -13.07
C LYS A 70 6.51 6.43 -14.13
N ASP A 71 6.85 6.63 -15.41
CA ASP A 71 5.90 6.45 -16.50
C ASP A 71 5.34 5.03 -16.56
N ASP A 72 6.15 4.03 -16.30
CA ASP A 72 5.79 2.61 -16.22
C ASP A 72 5.45 2.14 -14.79
N GLY A 73 5.33 3.07 -13.84
CA GLY A 73 5.01 2.78 -12.45
C GLY A 73 3.62 2.15 -12.27
N VAL A 74 3.46 1.38 -11.21
CA VAL A 74 2.24 0.60 -10.92
C VAL A 74 1.58 1.09 -9.63
N VAL A 75 0.25 1.21 -9.68
CA VAL A 75 -0.59 1.63 -8.56
C VAL A 75 -1.31 0.43 -7.94
N PHE A 76 -1.23 0.32 -6.63
CA PHE A 76 -2.09 -0.54 -5.81
C PHE A 76 -2.87 0.39 -4.87
N SER A 77 -4.18 0.50 -5.07
CA SER A 77 -5.02 1.44 -4.33
C SER A 77 -6.22 0.75 -3.72
N SER A 78 -6.51 1.08 -2.45
CA SER A 78 -7.80 0.73 -1.86
C SER A 78 -8.88 1.73 -2.29
N THR A 79 -10.14 1.28 -2.37
CA THR A 79 -11.30 2.18 -2.54
C THR A 79 -11.67 2.90 -1.24
N PHE A 80 -10.99 2.62 -0.14
CA PHE A 80 -11.26 3.25 1.15
C PHE A 80 -11.03 4.76 1.09
N GLU A 81 -11.95 5.52 1.71
CA GLU A 81 -11.88 6.95 1.86
C GLU A 81 -11.99 7.34 3.33
N LEU A 82 -11.06 8.17 3.80
CA LEU A 82 -11.18 8.81 5.09
C LEU A 82 -11.95 10.11 4.93
N SER A 83 -13.12 10.16 5.55
CA SER A 83 -13.84 11.42 5.72
C SER A 83 -13.06 12.30 6.69
N THR A 84 -12.20 13.16 6.18
CA THR A 84 -11.50 14.16 7.00
C THR A 84 -12.48 15.28 7.37
N SER A 85 -12.39 15.80 8.60
CA SER A 85 -13.22 16.94 9.05
C SER A 85 -13.00 18.22 8.24
N SER A 86 -11.95 18.31 7.43
CA SER A 86 -11.70 19.38 6.46
C SER A 86 -12.44 19.17 5.13
N VAL A 87 -12.93 17.97 4.83
CA VAL A 87 -13.72 17.62 3.64
C VAL A 87 -15.17 18.13 3.73
N ASN A 88 -15.63 18.55 4.89
CA ASN A 88 -16.88 19.33 5.03
C ASN A 88 -16.81 20.72 4.40
N THR A 89 -15.67 21.13 3.88
CA THR A 89 -15.55 22.32 3.05
C THR A 89 -15.93 21.98 1.61
N ARG A 90 -16.88 22.71 1.06
CA ARG A 90 -17.61 22.62 -0.22
C ARG A 90 -16.80 22.25 -1.47
N LEU A 91 -15.47 22.12 -1.41
CA LEU A 91 -14.58 21.88 -2.55
C LEU A 91 -14.56 20.41 -3.05
N GLU A 92 -14.90 19.42 -2.23
CA GLU A 92 -14.95 18.01 -2.68
C GLU A 92 -16.32 17.56 -3.19
N LYS A 93 -17.38 18.35 -2.97
CA LYS A 93 -18.72 18.03 -3.50
C LYS A 93 -18.86 18.20 -5.01
N ASP A 94 -17.90 18.81 -5.66
CA ASP A 94 -17.95 19.16 -7.08
C ASP A 94 -16.98 18.35 -7.97
N MET A 95 -16.41 17.24 -7.49
CA MET A 95 -15.66 16.34 -8.38
C MET A 95 -16.68 15.49 -9.16
N PRO A 96 -16.83 15.72 -10.48
CA PRO A 96 -17.86 15.06 -11.29
C PRO A 96 -17.56 13.58 -11.55
N GLU A 97 -16.34 13.15 -11.30
CA GLU A 97 -15.87 11.78 -11.54
C GLU A 97 -15.48 11.10 -10.23
N SER A 98 -15.70 9.78 -10.18
CA SER A 98 -15.24 9.00 -9.02
C SER A 98 -13.71 9.03 -8.95
N LYS A 99 -13.15 9.07 -7.75
CA LYS A 99 -11.69 9.01 -7.54
C LYS A 99 -11.08 7.76 -8.17
N THR A 100 -11.79 6.63 -8.15
CA THR A 100 -11.41 5.40 -8.82
C THR A 100 -11.22 5.60 -10.32
N GLU A 101 -12.14 6.30 -10.98
CA GLU A 101 -12.04 6.59 -12.41
C GLU A 101 -10.86 7.52 -12.72
N LEU A 102 -10.62 8.53 -11.91
CA LEU A 102 -9.46 9.41 -12.06
C LEU A 102 -8.13 8.66 -11.92
N ILE A 103 -8.06 7.71 -10.96
CA ILE A 103 -6.87 6.85 -10.81
C ILE A 103 -6.66 5.99 -12.06
N LYS A 104 -7.72 5.38 -12.61
CA LYS A 104 -7.65 4.58 -13.85
C LYS A 104 -7.25 5.43 -15.06
N GLN A 105 -7.77 6.64 -15.17
CA GLN A 105 -7.46 7.58 -16.25
C GLN A 105 -6.01 8.10 -16.21
N SER A 106 -5.28 7.88 -15.09
CA SER A 106 -3.86 8.25 -15.00
C SER A 106 -2.97 7.56 -16.03
N GLY A 107 -3.48 6.54 -16.72
CA GLY A 107 -2.71 5.73 -17.68
C GLY A 107 -1.72 4.76 -17.05
N LYS A 108 -1.66 4.68 -15.72
CA LYS A 108 -0.80 3.74 -14.99
C LYS A 108 -1.45 2.36 -14.89
N LYS A 109 -0.64 1.31 -14.85
CA LYS A 109 -1.16 -0.02 -14.49
C LYS A 109 -1.66 0.04 -13.05
N THR A 110 -2.96 -0.28 -12.86
CA THR A 110 -3.63 -0.03 -11.58
C THR A 110 -4.37 -1.27 -11.09
N PHE A 111 -4.18 -1.60 -9.82
CA PHE A 111 -4.92 -2.60 -9.07
C PHE A 111 -5.77 -1.87 -8.03
N ILE A 112 -7.10 -1.98 -8.16
CA ILE A 112 -8.06 -1.39 -7.21
C ILE A 112 -8.58 -2.49 -6.31
N ILE A 113 -8.55 -2.25 -5.01
CA ILE A 113 -8.93 -3.19 -3.97
C ILE A 113 -10.08 -2.60 -3.19
N ASP A 114 -11.26 -3.23 -3.26
CA ASP A 114 -12.42 -2.83 -2.48
C ASP A 114 -12.49 -3.63 -1.18
N PRO A 115 -12.33 -2.97 -0.02
CA PRO A 115 -12.44 -3.65 1.28
C PRO A 115 -13.83 -4.19 1.58
N GLU A 116 -14.88 -3.73 0.87
CA GLU A 116 -16.25 -4.19 1.09
C GLU A 116 -16.59 -5.48 0.31
N GLU A 117 -15.94 -5.73 -0.85
CA GLU A 117 -16.23 -6.90 -1.71
C GLU A 117 -16.03 -8.26 -1.02
N ASN A 118 -15.15 -8.34 -0.03
CA ASN A 118 -14.79 -9.59 0.64
C ASN A 118 -15.08 -9.59 2.14
N LYS A 119 -15.96 -8.71 2.61
CA LYS A 119 -16.40 -8.66 4.00
C LYS A 119 -17.24 -9.89 4.36
N SER A 120 -16.94 -10.52 5.49
CA SER A 120 -17.76 -11.59 6.06
C SER A 120 -17.93 -11.36 7.56
N PRO A 121 -18.97 -11.94 8.21
CA PRO A 121 -19.18 -11.77 9.65
C PRO A 121 -17.95 -12.11 10.50
N ASP A 122 -17.16 -13.08 10.05
CA ASP A 122 -15.98 -13.57 10.77
C ASP A 122 -14.67 -12.93 10.32
N PHE A 123 -14.71 -12.07 9.29
CA PHE A 123 -13.51 -11.52 8.67
C PHE A 123 -13.74 -10.12 8.09
N ASP A 124 -13.11 -9.14 8.69
CA ASP A 124 -13.14 -7.74 8.25
C ASP A 124 -11.81 -7.40 7.54
N ILE A 125 -11.86 -7.43 6.22
CA ILE A 125 -10.70 -7.17 5.37
C ILE A 125 -10.17 -5.74 5.54
N SER A 126 -11.02 -4.79 5.92
CA SER A 126 -10.63 -3.39 6.11
C SER A 126 -9.55 -3.24 7.18
N LYS A 127 -9.59 -4.08 8.23
CA LYS A 127 -8.59 -4.11 9.30
C LYS A 127 -7.26 -4.76 8.89
N MET A 128 -7.25 -5.48 7.78
CA MET A 128 -6.11 -6.25 7.29
C MET A 128 -5.72 -5.86 5.87
N MET A 129 -6.20 -4.70 5.39
CA MET A 129 -5.94 -4.19 4.05
C MET A 129 -4.44 -4.16 3.70
N ASN A 130 -3.60 -3.86 4.68
CA ASN A 130 -2.15 -3.87 4.52
C ASN A 130 -1.57 -5.24 4.14
N ILE A 131 -2.19 -6.34 4.61
CA ILE A 131 -1.77 -7.71 4.28
C ILE A 131 -2.37 -8.15 2.95
N VAL A 132 -3.61 -7.79 2.66
CA VAL A 132 -4.25 -8.06 1.36
C VAL A 132 -3.49 -7.36 0.24
N MET A 133 -3.21 -6.08 0.38
CA MET A 133 -2.43 -5.32 -0.59
C MET A 133 -1.00 -5.87 -0.75
N LEU A 134 -0.40 -6.36 0.34
CA LEU A 134 0.88 -7.04 0.31
C LEU A 134 0.82 -8.32 -0.52
N ALA A 135 -0.25 -9.12 -0.39
CA ALA A 135 -0.42 -10.36 -1.14
C ALA A 135 -0.56 -10.08 -2.64
N ILE A 136 -1.42 -9.13 -3.02
CA ILE A 136 -1.59 -8.70 -4.42
C ILE A 136 -0.26 -8.18 -5.00
N TYR A 137 0.47 -7.37 -4.23
CA TYR A 137 1.79 -6.89 -4.64
C TYR A 137 2.80 -8.04 -4.80
N ALA A 138 2.83 -8.99 -3.87
CA ALA A 138 3.74 -10.13 -3.90
C ALA A 138 3.45 -11.05 -5.11
N GLU A 139 2.19 -11.33 -5.39
CA GLU A 139 1.74 -12.08 -6.55
C GLU A 139 2.13 -11.36 -7.85
N PHE A 140 1.85 -10.07 -7.95
CA PHE A 140 2.28 -9.25 -9.08
C PHE A 140 3.79 -9.28 -9.33
N ARG A 141 4.57 -9.36 -8.25
CA ARG A 141 6.04 -9.42 -8.29
C ARG A 141 6.58 -10.84 -8.52
N GLY A 142 5.73 -11.86 -8.54
CA GLY A 142 6.12 -13.27 -8.65
C GLY A 142 6.93 -13.77 -7.45
N TYR A 143 6.65 -13.27 -6.24
CA TYR A 143 7.34 -13.76 -5.04
C TYR A 143 6.83 -15.14 -4.66
N PRO A 144 7.72 -16.07 -4.20
CA PRO A 144 7.32 -17.40 -3.80
C PRO A 144 6.28 -17.35 -2.68
N HIS A 145 5.09 -17.91 -2.92
CA HIS A 145 3.95 -17.86 -2.01
C HIS A 145 4.30 -18.43 -0.62
N ASP A 146 4.89 -19.61 -0.57
CA ASP A 146 5.23 -20.28 0.70
C ASP A 146 6.24 -19.47 1.52
N GLU A 147 7.20 -18.83 0.85
CA GLU A 147 8.18 -17.98 1.50
C GLU A 147 7.49 -16.74 2.10
N MET A 148 6.58 -16.10 1.36
CA MET A 148 5.83 -14.95 1.84
C MET A 148 4.93 -15.32 3.03
N ILE A 149 4.22 -16.44 2.98
CA ILE A 149 3.43 -16.99 4.09
C ILE A 149 4.30 -17.16 5.34
N GLN A 150 5.47 -17.76 5.22
CA GLN A 150 6.38 -17.94 6.34
C GLN A 150 6.83 -16.59 6.93
N ILE A 151 7.19 -15.63 6.08
CA ILE A 151 7.61 -14.28 6.53
C ILE A 151 6.46 -13.52 7.20
N VAL A 152 5.23 -13.63 6.69
CA VAL A 152 4.04 -13.05 7.34
C VAL A 152 3.88 -13.65 8.73
N ARG A 153 3.93 -14.97 8.86
CA ARG A 153 3.83 -15.69 10.15
C ARG A 153 4.85 -15.21 11.18
N GLU A 154 6.10 -15.02 10.75
CA GLU A 154 7.19 -14.54 11.60
C GLU A 154 7.14 -13.04 11.92
N SER A 155 6.33 -12.29 11.19
CA SER A 155 6.31 -10.82 11.27
C SER A 155 5.19 -10.28 12.15
N VAL A 156 4.21 -11.11 12.48
CA VAL A 156 3.05 -10.71 13.29
C VAL A 156 3.03 -11.46 14.63
N PRO A 157 2.47 -10.85 15.71
CA PRO A 157 2.31 -11.54 16.98
C PRO A 157 1.46 -12.80 16.84
N ALA A 158 1.76 -13.85 17.62
CA ALA A 158 1.15 -15.17 17.53
C ALA A 158 -0.39 -15.14 17.47
N LYS A 159 -1.02 -14.28 18.29
CA LYS A 159 -2.48 -14.12 18.34
C LYS A 159 -3.12 -13.60 17.04
N PHE A 160 -2.35 -12.99 16.14
CA PHE A 160 -2.84 -12.43 14.88
C PHE A 160 -2.44 -13.24 13.65
N VAL A 161 -1.63 -14.30 13.82
CA VAL A 161 -1.11 -15.09 12.70
C VAL A 161 -2.23 -15.65 11.83
N ALA A 162 -3.20 -16.35 12.44
CA ALA A 162 -4.29 -16.98 11.69
C ALA A 162 -5.08 -15.98 10.83
N GLY A 163 -5.45 -14.83 11.40
CA GLY A 163 -6.16 -13.78 10.67
C GLY A 163 -5.35 -13.18 9.54
N ASN A 164 -4.06 -12.93 9.77
CA ASN A 164 -3.18 -12.37 8.73
C ASN A 164 -2.91 -13.37 7.60
N LEU A 165 -2.76 -14.65 7.89
CA LEU A 165 -2.63 -15.68 6.84
C LEU A 165 -3.89 -15.78 6.00
N LYS A 166 -5.08 -15.79 6.63
CA LYS A 166 -6.37 -15.78 5.92
C LYS A 166 -6.52 -14.52 5.04
N ALA A 167 -6.04 -13.36 5.51
CA ALA A 167 -6.02 -12.13 4.73
C ALA A 167 -5.06 -12.21 3.54
N TYR A 168 -3.90 -12.80 3.73
CA TYR A 168 -2.91 -13.00 2.67
C TYR A 168 -3.41 -13.92 1.56
N GLU A 169 -4.10 -15.00 1.92
CA GLU A 169 -4.70 -15.97 0.97
C GLU A 169 -5.87 -15.37 0.16
N LYS A 170 -6.45 -14.28 0.61
CA LYS A 170 -7.55 -13.59 -0.08
C LYS A 170 -7.09 -12.49 -1.05
N GLY A 171 -5.89 -11.99 -0.91
CA GLY A 171 -5.26 -11.05 -1.85
C GLY A 171 -4.55 -11.77 -2.97
#